data_74ec0f45f5122b3336a6c981ff74365f
#
_entry.id   74ec0f45f5122b3336a6c981ff74365f
#
_cell.length_a   1.000
_cell.length_b   1.000
_cell.length_c   1.000
_cell.angle_alpha   90.00
_cell.angle_beta   90.00
_cell.angle_gamma   90.00
#
_symmetry.space_group_name_H-M   'P 1'
#
loop_
_entity.id
_entity.type
_entity.pdbx_description
1 polymer ?
#
loop_
_entity_poly.entity_id
_entity_poly.type
_entity_poly.pdbx_seq_one_letter_code
_entity_poly.pdbx_strand_id
1 'polypeptide(L)'
;VGAPDHIRPFLHKLVSEAKTPLIQVLTAELANEIGRQDFAVRAGRKAYRTGSPLPRIAYPVIKMTGNHPEQALLHAIVRQESNFDSRAVSHAGARGLMQLMPRTARSVAKRLGVRYSPKKLVRDPGYNVKLGQAYLGQMINRFDGSYILAIASYNAGPSAAKRWVRQFGDPREPGVDVIDWVESIPYRETRNYVQRVIENLQVYRARLGGPVVAEAIVRDLQRCPPHCPPLFAK
;
A
#
# COMPACT_ATOMS: atom_id res chain seq x y z
N VAL A 1 -3.31 4.96 22.69
CA VAL A 1 -4.02 6.25 22.57
C VAL A 1 -3.14 7.13 21.70
N GLY A 2 -3.56 7.40 20.45
CA GLY A 2 -2.76 8.22 19.53
C GLY A 2 -2.59 9.64 20.04
N ALA A 3 -1.45 10.26 19.70
CA ALA A 3 -1.13 11.62 20.10
C ALA A 3 -2.20 12.62 19.64
N PRO A 4 -2.50 13.64 20.45
CA PRO A 4 -3.50 14.67 20.12
C PRO A 4 -3.20 15.40 18.82
N ASP A 5 -4.25 15.87 18.12
CA ASP A 5 -4.10 16.55 16.81
C ASP A 5 -3.28 17.84 16.87
N HIS A 6 -3.27 18.54 18.01
CA HIS A 6 -2.52 19.79 18.18
C HIS A 6 -0.99 19.62 18.12
N ILE A 7 -0.44 18.40 18.24
CA ILE A 7 1.00 18.17 18.08
C ILE A 7 1.43 18.10 16.60
N ARG A 8 0.48 17.99 15.66
CA ARG A 8 0.77 17.86 14.24
C ARG A 8 1.67 18.99 13.67
N PRO A 9 1.43 20.27 13.98
CA PRO A 9 2.30 21.35 13.53
C PRO A 9 3.74 21.21 14.05
N PHE A 10 3.91 20.79 15.30
CA PHE A 10 5.24 20.57 15.89
C PHE A 10 5.98 19.44 15.20
N LEU A 11 5.31 18.33 14.92
CA LEU A 11 5.93 17.20 14.19
C LEU A 11 6.30 17.61 12.75
N HIS A 12 5.47 18.40 12.08
CA HIS A 12 5.83 18.98 10.78
C HIS A 12 7.11 19.81 10.88
N LYS A 13 7.21 20.68 11.88
CA LYS A 13 8.41 21.50 12.11
C LYS A 13 9.62 20.63 12.41
N LEU A 14 9.51 19.65 13.32
CA LEU A 14 10.59 18.73 13.64
C LEU A 14 11.10 18.00 12.39
N VAL A 15 10.21 17.42 11.58
CA VAL A 15 10.61 16.74 10.33
C VAL A 15 11.26 17.73 9.37
N SER A 16 10.76 18.96 9.25
CA SER A 16 11.35 19.96 8.34
C SER A 16 12.76 20.39 8.77
N GLU A 17 12.99 20.54 10.06
CA GLU A 17 14.26 21.00 10.64
C GLU A 17 15.28 19.88 10.88
N ALA A 18 14.89 18.61 10.77
CA ALA A 18 15.80 17.46 10.92
C ALA A 18 16.83 17.43 9.77
N LYS A 19 17.92 18.21 9.91
CA LYS A 19 18.96 18.39 8.89
C LYS A 19 20.09 17.35 8.98
N THR A 20 20.34 16.79 10.17
CA THR A 20 21.38 15.79 10.38
C THR A 20 20.81 14.39 10.53
N PRO A 21 21.57 13.32 10.22
CA PRO A 21 21.13 11.94 10.41
C PRO A 21 20.62 11.66 11.82
N LEU A 22 21.35 12.12 12.84
CA LEU A 22 20.95 11.93 14.23
C LEU A 22 19.57 12.55 14.54
N ILE A 23 19.34 13.79 14.14
CA ILE A 23 18.05 14.47 14.36
C ILE A 23 16.94 13.77 13.58
N GLN A 24 17.22 13.25 12.39
CA GLN A 24 16.25 12.48 11.60
C GLN A 24 15.85 11.18 12.29
N VAL A 25 16.81 10.45 12.86
CA VAL A 25 16.56 9.24 13.67
C VAL A 25 15.69 9.59 14.86
N LEU A 26 16.13 10.55 15.70
CA LEU A 26 15.40 10.95 16.91
C LEU A 26 13.97 11.44 16.59
N THR A 27 13.82 12.20 15.53
CA THR A 27 12.49 12.67 15.09
C THR A 27 11.59 11.50 14.67
N ALA A 28 12.14 10.52 13.98
CA ALA A 28 11.41 9.36 13.51
C ALA A 28 11.04 8.42 14.68
N GLU A 29 11.96 8.22 15.64
CA GLU A 29 11.70 7.44 16.85
C GLU A 29 10.64 8.10 17.73
N LEU A 30 10.76 9.39 18.01
CA LEU A 30 9.76 10.15 18.73
C LEU A 30 8.37 10.02 18.09
N ALA A 31 8.29 10.20 16.77
CA ALA A 31 7.03 10.06 16.06
C ALA A 31 6.44 8.65 16.21
N ASN A 32 7.28 7.62 16.19
CA ASN A 32 6.86 6.23 16.37
C ASN A 32 6.37 5.96 17.80
N GLU A 33 7.10 6.42 18.83
CA GLU A 33 6.75 6.27 20.24
C GLU A 33 5.39 6.89 20.59
N ILE A 34 5.11 8.08 20.05
CA ILE A 34 3.82 8.74 20.27
C ILE A 34 2.71 8.24 19.33
N GLY A 35 2.92 7.15 18.58
CA GLY A 35 1.93 6.53 17.70
C GLY A 35 1.64 7.31 16.42
N ARG A 36 2.55 8.19 15.98
CA ARG A 36 2.43 8.98 14.74
C ARG A 36 3.30 8.38 13.63
N GLN A 37 2.96 7.15 13.23
CA GLN A 37 3.67 6.43 12.17
C GLN A 37 3.75 7.20 10.86
N ASP A 38 2.76 8.05 10.57
CA ASP A 38 2.77 8.94 9.40
C ASP A 38 3.97 9.91 9.41
N PHE A 39 4.33 10.45 10.58
CA PHE A 39 5.51 11.30 10.72
C PHE A 39 6.81 10.50 10.78
N ALA A 40 6.81 9.31 11.35
CA ALA A 40 7.95 8.40 11.31
C ALA A 40 8.32 8.05 9.86
N VAL A 41 7.32 7.72 9.03
CA VAL A 41 7.51 7.50 7.58
C VAL A 41 8.06 8.73 6.87
N ARG A 42 7.55 9.94 7.19
CA ARG A 42 8.04 11.21 6.60
C ARG A 42 9.50 11.48 6.96
N ALA A 43 9.86 11.32 8.24
CA ALA A 43 11.25 11.48 8.71
C ALA A 43 12.17 10.45 8.06
N GLY A 44 11.74 9.19 7.99
CA GLY A 44 12.50 8.13 7.33
C GLY A 44 12.69 8.34 5.82
N ARG A 45 11.69 8.90 5.11
CA ARG A 45 11.85 9.30 3.71
C ARG A 45 12.84 10.45 3.54
N LYS A 46 12.86 11.40 4.47
CA LYS A 46 13.85 12.48 4.48
C LYS A 46 15.25 11.93 4.69
N ALA A 47 15.43 11.07 5.69
CA ALA A 47 16.69 10.40 5.99
C ALA A 47 17.23 9.61 4.78
N TYR A 48 16.38 8.87 4.09
CA TYR A 48 16.74 8.16 2.86
C TYR A 48 17.31 9.10 1.79
N ARG A 49 16.63 10.25 1.54
CA ARG A 49 17.09 11.25 0.54
C ARG A 49 18.40 11.93 0.91
N THR A 50 18.77 11.95 2.17
CA THR A 50 20.03 12.51 2.67
C THR A 50 21.10 11.46 2.91
N GLY A 51 20.93 10.24 2.37
CA GLY A 51 21.93 9.17 2.45
C GLY A 51 21.95 8.38 3.76
N SER A 52 20.96 8.55 4.63
CA SER A 52 20.88 7.87 5.94
C SER A 52 19.60 7.04 6.05
N PRO A 53 19.48 5.90 5.35
CA PRO A 53 18.26 5.12 5.30
C PRO A 53 17.89 4.53 6.67
N LEU A 54 16.63 4.67 7.06
CA LEU A 54 16.06 4.16 8.31
C LEU A 54 14.94 3.14 8.03
N PRO A 55 15.25 1.96 7.47
CA PRO A 55 14.22 1.04 6.98
C PRO A 55 13.28 0.55 8.09
N ARG A 56 13.78 0.35 9.31
CA ARG A 56 12.93 -0.08 10.42
C ARG A 56 11.84 0.92 10.77
N ILE A 57 12.16 2.19 10.79
CA ILE A 57 11.25 3.27 11.19
C ILE A 57 10.41 3.74 9.99
N ALA A 58 11.06 3.86 8.83
CA ALA A 58 10.40 4.29 7.60
C ALA A 58 9.36 3.30 7.06
N TYR A 59 9.39 2.05 7.53
CA TYR A 59 8.44 0.98 7.17
C TYR A 59 7.81 0.39 8.44
N PRO A 60 6.91 1.12 9.11
CA PRO A 60 6.28 0.65 10.33
C PRO A 60 5.43 -0.59 10.07
N VAL A 61 5.39 -1.48 11.04
CA VAL A 61 4.54 -2.67 11.02
C VAL A 61 3.43 -2.46 12.05
N ILE A 62 2.19 -2.60 11.63
CA ILE A 62 1.01 -2.54 12.49
C ILE A 62 0.34 -3.91 12.57
N LYS A 63 -0.36 -4.18 13.68
CA LYS A 63 -1.10 -5.43 13.83
C LYS A 63 -2.26 -5.47 12.84
N MET A 64 -2.25 -6.47 11.97
CA MET A 64 -3.33 -6.77 11.04
C MET A 64 -3.81 -8.21 11.28
N THR A 65 -5.08 -8.50 11.00
CA THR A 65 -5.68 -9.82 11.19
C THR A 65 -5.80 -10.56 9.85
N GLY A 66 -5.61 -11.88 9.90
CA GLY A 66 -5.73 -12.73 8.71
C GLY A 66 -4.48 -12.74 7.83
N ASN A 67 -4.42 -13.74 6.93
CA ASN A 67 -3.26 -13.99 6.06
C ASN A 67 -3.58 -13.82 4.57
N HIS A 68 -4.80 -13.44 4.22
CA HIS A 68 -5.19 -13.19 2.82
C HIS A 68 -5.91 -11.85 2.68
N PRO A 69 -5.40 -10.95 1.80
CA PRO A 69 -4.08 -10.97 1.13
C PRO A 69 -2.92 -11.00 2.13
N GLU A 70 -1.71 -11.34 1.63
CA GLU A 70 -0.52 -11.37 2.49
C GLU A 70 -0.30 -10.04 3.22
N GLN A 71 0.12 -10.11 4.48
CA GLN A 71 0.27 -8.92 5.32
C GLN A 71 1.27 -7.90 4.74
N ALA A 72 2.30 -8.37 4.05
CA ALA A 72 3.27 -7.51 3.38
C ALA A 72 2.60 -6.61 2.31
N LEU A 73 1.68 -7.16 1.52
CA LEU A 73 0.93 -6.39 0.52
C LEU A 73 -0.03 -5.38 1.17
N LEU A 74 -0.69 -5.77 2.27
CA LEU A 74 -1.55 -4.85 3.02
C LEU A 74 -0.78 -3.65 3.55
N HIS A 75 0.41 -3.88 4.13
CA HIS A 75 1.28 -2.81 4.61
C HIS A 75 1.78 -1.93 3.45
N ALA A 76 2.12 -2.53 2.30
CA ALA A 76 2.54 -1.79 1.11
C ALA A 76 1.44 -0.85 0.61
N ILE A 77 0.19 -1.30 0.59
CA ILE A 77 -0.98 -0.48 0.25
C ILE A 77 -1.17 0.64 1.28
N VAL A 78 -1.23 0.32 2.59
CA VAL A 78 -1.39 1.35 3.65
C VAL A 78 -0.31 2.42 3.56
N ARG A 79 0.96 2.01 3.31
CA ARG A 79 2.06 2.95 3.13
C ARG A 79 1.85 3.86 1.92
N GLN A 80 1.40 3.31 0.80
CA GLN A 80 1.20 4.08 -0.43
C GLN A 80 -0.01 5.01 -0.32
N GLU A 81 -1.09 4.57 0.32
CA GLU A 81 -2.35 5.31 0.43
C GLU A 81 -2.28 6.48 1.43
N SER A 82 -1.79 6.23 2.62
CA SER A 82 -1.87 7.20 3.72
C SER A 82 -0.55 7.49 4.43
N ASN A 83 0.53 6.77 4.12
CA ASN A 83 1.73 6.72 4.96
C ASN A 83 1.42 6.39 6.43
N PHE A 84 0.42 5.54 6.69
CA PHE A 84 -0.08 5.19 8.02
C PHE A 84 -0.81 6.33 8.76
N ASP A 85 -1.27 7.36 8.07
CA ASP A 85 -2.18 8.35 8.69
C ASP A 85 -3.60 7.79 8.74
N SER A 86 -4.02 7.30 9.90
CA SER A 86 -5.37 6.74 10.09
C SER A 86 -6.49 7.77 9.89
N ARG A 87 -6.18 9.06 9.98
CA ARG A 87 -7.13 10.17 9.82
C ARG A 87 -7.08 10.81 8.43
N ALA A 88 -6.29 10.28 7.51
CA ALA A 88 -6.16 10.82 6.17
C ALA A 88 -7.52 10.89 5.46
N VAL A 89 -7.78 12.04 4.85
CA VAL A 89 -8.91 12.27 3.94
C VAL A 89 -8.37 12.93 2.68
N SER A 90 -8.55 12.29 1.53
CA SER A 90 -8.11 12.85 0.25
C SER A 90 -9.09 13.92 -0.26
N HIS A 91 -8.66 14.74 -1.22
CA HIS A 91 -9.54 15.69 -1.90
C HIS A 91 -10.76 15.04 -2.54
N ALA A 92 -10.59 13.81 -3.06
CA ALA A 92 -11.70 13.02 -3.61
C ALA A 92 -12.60 12.37 -2.54
N GLY A 93 -12.27 12.51 -1.25
CA GLY A 93 -13.04 11.97 -0.13
C GLY A 93 -12.71 10.52 0.24
N ALA A 94 -11.61 9.95 -0.25
CA ALA A 94 -11.09 8.66 0.24
C ALA A 94 -10.60 8.80 1.69
N ARG A 95 -10.76 7.75 2.53
CA ARG A 95 -10.66 7.86 3.98
C ARG A 95 -9.82 6.78 4.64
N GLY A 96 -8.99 7.21 5.60
CA GLY A 96 -8.26 6.38 6.56
C GLY A 96 -7.05 5.66 5.97
N LEU A 97 -6.54 4.67 6.68
CA LEU A 97 -5.29 3.97 6.36
C LEU A 97 -5.21 3.46 4.93
N MET A 98 -6.28 2.85 4.44
CA MET A 98 -6.35 2.23 3.11
C MET A 98 -7.14 3.08 2.10
N GLN A 99 -7.38 4.37 2.39
CA GLN A 99 -8.01 5.37 1.51
C GLN A 99 -9.26 4.85 0.78
N LEU A 100 -10.20 4.30 1.54
CA LEU A 100 -11.43 3.78 0.96
C LEU A 100 -12.40 4.89 0.60
N MET A 101 -12.88 4.89 -0.64
CA MET A 101 -14.02 5.71 -1.04
C MET A 101 -15.29 5.30 -0.27
N PRO A 102 -16.10 6.23 0.23
CA PRO A 102 -17.30 5.92 1.02
C PRO A 102 -18.25 4.94 0.35
N ARG A 103 -18.41 5.03 -0.98
CA ARG A 103 -19.23 4.11 -1.78
C ARG A 103 -18.66 2.69 -1.77
N THR A 104 -17.35 2.55 -1.96
CA THR A 104 -16.63 1.26 -1.91
C THR A 104 -16.74 0.65 -0.52
N ALA A 105 -16.44 1.44 0.53
CA ALA A 105 -16.52 0.98 1.91
C ALA A 105 -17.92 0.49 2.30
N ARG A 106 -18.99 1.18 1.85
CA ARG A 106 -20.38 0.77 2.09
C ARG A 106 -20.70 -0.56 1.40
N SER A 107 -20.28 -0.73 0.16
CA SER A 107 -20.47 -1.97 -0.58
C SER A 107 -19.77 -3.15 0.05
N VAL A 108 -18.50 -2.95 0.49
CA VAL A 108 -17.71 -3.98 1.17
C VAL A 108 -18.32 -4.32 2.54
N ALA A 109 -18.72 -3.31 3.32
CA ALA A 109 -19.34 -3.50 4.62
C ALA A 109 -20.61 -4.35 4.50
N LYS A 110 -21.48 -4.07 3.49
CA LYS A 110 -22.67 -4.88 3.21
C LYS A 110 -22.33 -6.34 2.95
N ARG A 111 -21.30 -6.62 2.14
CA ARG A 111 -20.87 -8.00 1.83
C ARG A 111 -20.28 -8.74 3.03
N LEU A 112 -19.63 -8.02 3.92
CA LEU A 112 -19.08 -8.59 5.16
C LEU A 112 -20.11 -8.71 6.29
N GLY A 113 -21.35 -8.30 6.08
CA GLY A 113 -22.39 -8.30 7.12
C GLY A 113 -22.09 -7.32 8.27
N VAL A 114 -21.26 -6.29 8.04
CA VAL A 114 -20.92 -5.31 9.08
C VAL A 114 -21.60 -3.96 8.82
N ARG A 115 -21.99 -3.28 9.91
CA ARG A 115 -22.62 -1.96 9.79
C ARG A 115 -21.63 -0.94 9.21
N TYR A 116 -22.02 -0.28 8.13
CA TYR A 116 -21.22 0.82 7.56
C TYR A 116 -21.25 2.06 8.45
N SER A 117 -20.06 2.63 8.70
CA SER A 117 -19.89 3.88 9.45
C SER A 117 -18.81 4.77 8.82
N PRO A 118 -19.18 5.92 8.24
CA PRO A 118 -18.20 6.83 7.65
C PRO A 118 -17.25 7.44 8.69
N LYS A 119 -17.69 7.59 9.95
CA LYS A 119 -16.85 8.06 11.06
C LYS A 119 -15.78 7.04 11.43
N LYS A 120 -16.11 5.74 11.42
CA LYS A 120 -15.13 4.69 11.73
C LYS A 120 -14.03 4.57 10.69
N LEU A 121 -14.26 4.97 9.43
CA LEU A 121 -13.21 4.94 8.40
C LEU A 121 -11.97 5.76 8.76
N VAL A 122 -12.10 6.80 9.59
CA VAL A 122 -10.99 7.68 10.02
C VAL A 122 -10.68 7.59 11.52
N ARG A 123 -11.57 6.97 12.32
CA ARG A 123 -11.40 6.90 13.79
C ARG A 123 -11.08 5.51 14.30
N ASP A 124 -11.33 4.49 13.49
CA ASP A 124 -11.13 3.08 13.82
C ASP A 124 -10.22 2.44 12.76
N PRO A 125 -8.89 2.43 13.00
CA PRO A 125 -7.92 1.86 12.06
C PRO A 125 -8.22 0.39 11.73
N GLY A 126 -8.63 -0.41 12.71
CA GLY A 126 -8.99 -1.82 12.50
C GLY A 126 -10.20 -2.00 11.58
N TYR A 127 -11.21 -1.15 11.74
CA TYR A 127 -12.37 -1.14 10.83
C TYR A 127 -11.97 -0.78 9.40
N ASN A 128 -11.13 0.24 9.23
CA ASN A 128 -10.65 0.65 7.92
C ASN A 128 -9.85 -0.46 7.23
N VAL A 129 -8.89 -1.05 7.95
CA VAL A 129 -8.07 -2.16 7.44
C VAL A 129 -8.93 -3.37 7.11
N LYS A 130 -9.89 -3.76 7.95
CA LYS A 130 -10.83 -4.87 7.67
C LYS A 130 -11.56 -4.69 6.34
N LEU A 131 -12.08 -3.50 6.08
CA LEU A 131 -12.78 -3.23 4.82
C LEU A 131 -11.82 -3.14 3.63
N GLY A 132 -10.66 -2.50 3.81
CA GLY A 132 -9.65 -2.37 2.77
C GLY A 132 -9.04 -3.70 2.37
N GLN A 133 -8.75 -4.56 3.34
CA GLN A 133 -8.28 -5.94 3.14
C GLN A 133 -9.29 -6.76 2.31
N ALA A 134 -10.56 -6.70 2.69
CA ALA A 134 -11.60 -7.39 1.95
C ALA A 134 -11.75 -6.85 0.52
N TYR A 135 -11.62 -5.54 0.31
CA TYR A 135 -11.66 -4.95 -1.02
C TYR A 135 -10.44 -5.37 -1.87
N LEU A 136 -9.25 -5.34 -1.31
CA LEU A 136 -8.03 -5.80 -1.99
C LEU A 136 -8.13 -7.29 -2.36
N GLY A 137 -8.59 -8.13 -1.43
CA GLY A 137 -8.83 -9.56 -1.69
C GLY A 137 -9.79 -9.78 -2.85
N GLN A 138 -10.84 -8.95 -2.96
CA GLN A 138 -11.76 -9.02 -4.12
C GLN A 138 -11.08 -8.64 -5.42
N MET A 139 -10.16 -7.68 -5.43
CA MET A 139 -9.42 -7.32 -6.64
C MET A 139 -8.47 -8.45 -7.04
N ILE A 140 -7.78 -9.06 -6.08
CA ILE A 140 -6.91 -10.22 -6.32
C ILE A 140 -7.72 -11.38 -6.90
N ASN A 141 -8.84 -11.73 -6.29
CA ASN A 141 -9.71 -12.83 -6.78
C ASN A 141 -10.32 -12.52 -8.16
N ARG A 142 -10.66 -11.25 -8.44
CA ARG A 142 -11.21 -10.83 -9.73
C ARG A 142 -10.24 -11.00 -10.88
N PHE A 143 -8.96 -10.93 -10.61
CA PHE A 143 -7.88 -11.04 -11.58
C PHE A 143 -7.02 -12.28 -11.32
N ASP A 144 -7.63 -13.33 -10.78
CA ASP A 144 -7.07 -14.67 -10.62
C ASP A 144 -5.68 -14.69 -9.99
N GLY A 145 -5.46 -13.84 -8.99
CA GLY A 145 -4.21 -13.77 -8.24
C GLY A 145 -3.19 -12.75 -8.76
N SER A 146 -3.40 -12.11 -9.91
CA SER A 146 -2.49 -11.09 -10.43
C SER A 146 -2.41 -9.88 -9.51
N TYR A 147 -1.23 -9.64 -8.94
CA TYR A 147 -1.01 -8.46 -8.09
C TYR A 147 -1.03 -7.16 -8.87
N ILE A 148 -0.46 -7.14 -10.07
CA ILE A 148 -0.44 -5.93 -10.91
C ILE A 148 -1.86 -5.45 -11.21
N LEU A 149 -2.70 -6.36 -11.71
CA LEU A 149 -4.07 -6.04 -12.06
C LEU A 149 -4.90 -5.69 -10.83
N ALA A 150 -4.66 -6.37 -9.69
CA ALA A 150 -5.32 -6.07 -8.43
C ALA A 150 -4.92 -4.70 -7.87
N ILE A 151 -3.63 -4.37 -7.87
CA ILE A 151 -3.09 -3.08 -7.40
C ILE A 151 -3.57 -1.94 -8.31
N ALA A 152 -3.48 -2.10 -9.62
CA ALA A 152 -3.99 -1.14 -10.58
C ALA A 152 -5.51 -0.91 -10.41
N SER A 153 -6.27 -1.99 -10.17
CA SER A 153 -7.71 -1.92 -9.90
C SER A 153 -8.05 -1.28 -8.57
N TYR A 154 -7.21 -1.46 -7.56
CA TYR A 154 -7.41 -0.83 -6.26
C TYR A 154 -7.39 0.69 -6.39
N ASN A 155 -6.43 1.23 -7.13
CA ASN A 155 -6.26 2.67 -7.35
C ASN A 155 -7.24 3.25 -8.39
N ALA A 156 -7.28 2.67 -9.61
CA ALA A 156 -8.05 3.23 -10.75
C ALA A 156 -9.45 2.61 -10.92
N GLY A 157 -9.76 1.59 -10.14
CA GLY A 157 -10.98 0.81 -10.28
C GLY A 157 -10.88 -0.33 -11.30
N PRO A 158 -11.63 -1.44 -11.09
CA PRO A 158 -11.52 -2.65 -11.91
C PRO A 158 -11.95 -2.47 -13.37
N SER A 159 -12.78 -1.49 -13.67
CA SER A 159 -13.17 -1.19 -15.05
C SER A 159 -12.02 -0.59 -15.86
N ALA A 160 -11.15 0.22 -15.23
CA ALA A 160 -9.97 0.76 -15.87
C ALA A 160 -8.97 -0.36 -16.20
N ALA A 161 -8.63 -1.21 -15.23
CA ALA A 161 -7.73 -2.33 -15.46
C ALA A 161 -8.23 -3.27 -16.56
N LYS A 162 -9.53 -3.60 -16.60
CA LYS A 162 -10.13 -4.40 -17.68
C LYS A 162 -10.01 -3.74 -19.07
N ARG A 163 -10.13 -2.42 -19.15
CA ARG A 163 -9.90 -1.70 -20.43
C ARG A 163 -8.45 -1.82 -20.86
N TRP A 164 -7.49 -1.67 -19.94
CA TRP A 164 -6.07 -1.78 -20.26
C TRP A 164 -5.66 -3.20 -20.68
N VAL A 165 -6.22 -4.23 -20.05
CA VAL A 165 -6.05 -5.63 -20.51
C VAL A 165 -6.53 -5.79 -21.95
N ARG A 166 -7.70 -5.24 -22.31
CA ARG A 166 -8.18 -5.31 -23.70
C ARG A 166 -7.35 -4.50 -24.70
N GLN A 167 -6.72 -3.42 -24.25
CA GLN A 167 -5.97 -2.51 -25.09
C GLN A 167 -4.51 -2.95 -25.28
N PHE A 168 -3.86 -3.48 -24.25
CA PHE A 168 -2.43 -3.77 -24.23
C PHE A 168 -2.12 -5.28 -24.13
N GLY A 169 -3.13 -6.12 -24.13
CA GLY A 169 -2.99 -7.55 -23.83
C GLY A 169 -3.07 -7.84 -22.33
N ASP A 170 -3.16 -9.12 -22.00
CA ASP A 170 -3.19 -9.57 -20.60
C ASP A 170 -1.76 -9.74 -20.08
N PRO A 171 -1.34 -9.03 -19.03
CA PRO A 171 0.03 -9.13 -18.50
C PRO A 171 0.34 -10.50 -17.86
N ARG A 172 -0.65 -11.40 -17.81
CA ARG A 172 -0.47 -12.78 -17.36
C ARG A 172 -0.11 -13.72 -18.51
N GLU A 173 -0.25 -13.28 -19.74
CA GLU A 173 0.03 -14.05 -20.95
C GLU A 173 1.54 -14.09 -21.24
N PRO A 174 2.13 -15.21 -21.66
CA PRO A 174 3.57 -15.33 -21.91
C PRO A 174 4.13 -14.37 -22.97
N GLY A 175 3.28 -13.89 -23.87
CA GLY A 175 3.67 -12.95 -24.96
C GLY A 175 3.61 -11.49 -24.60
N VAL A 176 3.19 -11.14 -23.38
CA VAL A 176 3.06 -9.75 -22.93
C VAL A 176 4.18 -9.43 -21.95
N ASP A 177 5.05 -8.47 -22.29
CA ASP A 177 6.02 -7.96 -21.32
C ASP A 177 5.28 -7.16 -20.24
N VAL A 178 5.45 -7.59 -19.01
CA VAL A 178 4.75 -7.04 -17.86
C VAL A 178 5.26 -5.66 -17.47
N ILE A 179 6.53 -5.36 -17.71
CA ILE A 179 7.12 -4.04 -17.43
C ILE A 179 6.56 -3.04 -18.43
N ASP A 180 6.59 -3.39 -19.71
CA ASP A 180 5.99 -2.57 -20.77
C ASP A 180 4.49 -2.37 -20.55
N TRP A 181 3.79 -3.40 -20.06
CA TRP A 181 2.38 -3.29 -19.72
C TRP A 181 2.13 -2.26 -18.61
N VAL A 182 2.94 -2.29 -17.55
CA VAL A 182 2.84 -1.30 -16.44
C VAL A 182 3.16 0.11 -16.94
N GLU A 183 4.20 0.27 -17.77
CA GLU A 183 4.57 1.56 -18.36
C GLU A 183 3.50 2.09 -19.32
N SER A 184 2.73 1.21 -19.96
CA SER A 184 1.62 1.56 -20.86
C SER A 184 0.37 2.04 -20.13
N ILE A 185 0.29 1.93 -18.80
CA ILE A 185 -0.87 2.44 -18.02
C ILE A 185 -1.03 3.94 -18.26
N PRO A 186 -2.14 4.42 -18.87
CA PRO A 186 -2.30 5.82 -19.27
C PRO A 186 -2.36 6.78 -18.08
N TYR A 187 -2.84 6.30 -16.93
CA TYR A 187 -2.94 7.10 -15.72
C TYR A 187 -1.60 7.13 -15.00
N ARG A 188 -0.85 8.24 -15.13
CA ARG A 188 0.46 8.42 -14.49
C ARG A 188 0.42 8.12 -12.98
N GLU A 189 -0.64 8.52 -12.29
CA GLU A 189 -0.81 8.22 -10.87
C GLU A 189 -0.85 6.70 -10.63
N THR A 190 -1.68 5.97 -11.39
CA THR A 190 -1.84 4.52 -11.23
C THR A 190 -0.57 3.77 -11.61
N ARG A 191 0.12 4.19 -12.67
CA ARG A 191 1.41 3.61 -13.05
C ARG A 191 2.43 3.71 -11.92
N ASN A 192 2.64 4.91 -11.38
CA ASN A 192 3.52 5.13 -10.24
C ASN A 192 3.04 4.37 -8.98
N TYR A 193 1.72 4.26 -8.79
CA TYR A 193 1.13 3.53 -7.68
C TYR A 193 1.50 2.04 -7.73
N VAL A 194 1.34 1.39 -8.88
CA VAL A 194 1.69 -0.02 -9.08
C VAL A 194 3.16 -0.26 -8.75
N GLN A 195 4.06 0.54 -9.34
CA GLN A 195 5.50 0.43 -9.11
C GLN A 195 5.85 0.55 -7.61
N ARG A 196 5.33 1.60 -6.95
CA ARG A 196 5.62 1.84 -5.53
C ARG A 196 5.04 0.78 -4.59
N VAL A 197 3.87 0.22 -4.90
CA VAL A 197 3.31 -0.86 -4.08
C VAL A 197 4.14 -2.12 -4.22
N ILE A 198 4.59 -2.48 -5.43
CA ILE A 198 5.45 -3.65 -5.66
C ILE A 198 6.82 -3.49 -4.97
N GLU A 199 7.44 -2.31 -5.04
CA GLU A 199 8.67 -2.00 -4.30
C GLU A 199 8.47 -2.14 -2.79
N ASN A 200 7.42 -1.51 -2.25
CA ASN A 200 7.09 -1.57 -0.83
C ASN A 200 6.81 -2.99 -0.36
N LEU A 201 6.18 -3.82 -1.19
CA LEU A 201 5.88 -5.22 -0.89
C LEU A 201 7.15 -6.01 -0.55
N GLN A 202 8.24 -5.82 -1.33
CA GLN A 202 9.51 -6.50 -1.07
C GLN A 202 10.09 -6.09 0.28
N VAL A 203 10.07 -4.79 0.57
CA VAL A 203 10.57 -4.28 1.87
C VAL A 203 9.73 -4.84 3.02
N TYR A 204 8.40 -4.89 2.88
CA TYR A 204 7.55 -5.43 3.95
C TYR A 204 7.68 -6.94 4.12
N ARG A 205 7.93 -7.72 3.08
CA ARG A 205 8.26 -9.14 3.24
C ARG A 205 9.50 -9.32 4.11
N ALA A 206 10.58 -8.61 3.82
CA ALA A 206 11.79 -8.63 4.65
C ALA A 206 11.52 -8.13 6.09
N ARG A 207 10.71 -7.06 6.26
CA ARG A 207 10.33 -6.51 7.56
C ARG A 207 9.50 -7.47 8.42
N LEU A 208 8.71 -8.33 7.80
CA LEU A 208 7.86 -9.33 8.45
C LEU A 208 8.55 -10.70 8.62
N GLY A 209 9.87 -10.77 8.37
CA GLY A 209 10.66 -11.99 8.53
C GLY A 209 10.55 -12.98 7.39
N GLY A 210 10.00 -12.56 6.24
CA GLY A 210 9.97 -13.38 5.04
C GLY A 210 11.35 -13.47 4.37
N PRO A 211 11.57 -14.49 3.55
CA PRO A 211 12.83 -14.65 2.83
C PRO A 211 13.03 -13.52 1.81
N VAL A 212 14.26 -13.02 1.71
CA VAL A 212 14.67 -12.17 0.59
C VAL A 212 14.99 -13.10 -0.59
N VAL A 213 14.14 -13.05 -1.60
CA VAL A 213 14.26 -13.92 -2.78
C VAL A 213 14.73 -13.09 -3.96
N ALA A 214 15.79 -13.53 -4.61
CA ALA A 214 16.19 -12.97 -5.90
C ALA A 214 14.99 -13.08 -6.87
N GLU A 215 14.81 -12.07 -7.72
CA GLU A 215 13.72 -12.02 -8.70
C GLU A 215 12.28 -11.97 -8.09
N ALA A 216 12.15 -11.71 -6.79
CA ALA A 216 10.82 -11.62 -6.16
C ALA A 216 9.91 -10.60 -6.85
N ILE A 217 10.46 -9.48 -7.31
CA ILE A 217 9.72 -8.47 -8.07
C ILE A 217 9.18 -9.07 -9.37
N VAL A 218 10.02 -9.76 -10.14
CA VAL A 218 9.63 -10.39 -11.41
C VAL A 218 8.51 -11.40 -11.19
N ARG A 219 8.63 -12.24 -10.15
CA ARG A 219 7.56 -13.19 -9.79
C ARG A 219 6.24 -12.52 -9.44
N ASP A 220 6.28 -11.41 -8.71
CA ASP A 220 5.06 -10.69 -8.35
C ASP A 220 4.44 -9.98 -9.55
N LEU A 221 5.27 -9.46 -10.42
CA LEU A 221 4.86 -8.85 -11.67
C LEU A 221 4.16 -9.87 -12.59
N GLN A 222 4.70 -11.08 -12.68
CA GLN A 222 4.20 -12.18 -13.52
C GLN A 222 3.21 -13.12 -12.82
N ARG A 223 2.81 -12.77 -11.58
CA ARG A 223 1.95 -13.64 -10.79
C ARG A 223 0.62 -13.93 -11.48
N CYS A 224 0.42 -15.18 -11.80
CA CYS A 224 -0.78 -15.73 -12.42
C CYS A 224 -1.34 -16.90 -11.60
N PRO A 225 -2.53 -17.42 -11.93
CA PRO A 225 -3.11 -18.59 -11.30
C PRO A 225 -2.20 -19.83 -11.39
N PRO A 226 -2.44 -20.86 -10.54
CA PRO A 226 -1.68 -22.12 -10.55
C PRO A 226 -1.66 -22.85 -11.91
N HIS A 227 -2.51 -22.48 -12.85
CA HIS A 227 -2.62 -23.06 -14.18
C HIS A 227 -1.76 -22.36 -15.24
N CYS A 228 -1.12 -21.26 -14.93
CA CYS A 228 -0.15 -20.64 -15.83
C CYS A 228 1.14 -21.46 -15.83
N PRO A 229 1.67 -21.84 -17.01
CA PRO A 229 2.97 -22.49 -17.08
C PRO A 229 4.05 -21.58 -16.48
N PRO A 230 5.02 -22.13 -15.74
CA PRO A 230 6.13 -21.34 -15.24
C PRO A 230 6.89 -20.72 -16.41
N LEU A 231 7.00 -19.40 -16.46
CA LEU A 231 7.67 -18.65 -17.53
C LEU A 231 9.18 -18.95 -17.67
N PHE A 232 9.74 -19.75 -16.77
CA PHE A 232 11.15 -20.16 -16.75
C PHE A 232 11.33 -21.69 -16.64
N ALA A 233 10.48 -22.50 -17.27
CA ALA A 233 10.78 -23.89 -17.53
C ALA A 233 11.70 -23.97 -18.76
N LYS A 234 12.99 -23.67 -18.59
CA LYS A 234 14.10 -24.14 -19.43
C LYS A 234 15.24 -24.54 -18.54
#